data_134e45c1a45f6c4bb5f60507262fe56d
#
_entry.id   134e45c1a45f6c4bb5f60507262fe56d
#
_cell.length_a   1.000
_cell.length_b   1.000
_cell.length_c   1.000
_cell.angle_alpha   90.00
_cell.angle_beta   90.00
_cell.angle_gamma   90.00
#
_symmetry.space_group_name_H-M   'P 1'
#
loop_
_entity.id
_entity.type
_entity.pdbx_description
1 polymer ?
#
loop_
_entity_poly.entity_id
_entity_poly.type
_entity_poly.pdbx_seq_one_letter_code
_entity_poly.pdbx_strand_id
1 'polypeptide(L)'
;MAEGLSGKQRRHLRALGHHLQPVVQVGHEGITEALVKETDQQLETHELIKVKIGESAPEDRYGAAEHLAGRTASQVAQVLGRTALLYRARKEEPKIILPG
;
A
#
# COMPACT_ATOMS: atom_id res chain seq x y z
N MET A 1 -6.85 -18.72 7.28
CA MET A 1 -6.46 -18.40 6.06
C MET A 1 -6.44 -16.95 5.73
N ALA A 2 -5.52 -16.59 5.06
CA ALA A 2 -5.36 -15.23 4.75
C ALA A 2 -6.44 -14.81 3.81
N GLU A 3 -7.03 -13.72 4.15
CA GLU A 3 -8.05 -13.23 3.33
C GLU A 3 -7.48 -12.14 2.52
N GLY A 4 -6.92 -12.49 1.41
CA GLY A 4 -6.49 -11.49 0.46
C GLY A 4 -7.68 -10.75 -0.12
N LEU A 5 -7.39 -9.66 -0.78
CA LEU A 5 -8.42 -8.92 -1.50
C LEU A 5 -8.91 -9.74 -2.70
N SER A 6 -10.22 -9.75 -2.91
CA SER A 6 -10.77 -10.39 -4.10
C SER A 6 -10.50 -9.52 -5.32
N GLY A 7 -10.69 -10.09 -6.51
CA GLY A 7 -10.55 -9.31 -7.73
C GLY A 7 -11.49 -8.12 -7.78
N LYS A 8 -12.71 -8.32 -7.30
CA LYS A 8 -13.69 -7.25 -7.26
C LYS A 8 -13.26 -6.14 -6.31
N GLN A 9 -12.72 -6.52 -5.15
CA GLN A 9 -12.25 -5.55 -4.18
C GLN A 9 -11.04 -4.79 -4.71
N ARG A 10 -10.12 -5.49 -5.39
CA ARG A 10 -8.97 -4.83 -5.99
C ARG A 10 -9.40 -3.81 -7.04
N ARG A 11 -10.37 -4.16 -7.87
CA ARG A 11 -10.86 -3.22 -8.88
C ARG A 11 -11.45 -1.99 -8.24
N HIS A 12 -12.19 -2.18 -7.15
CA HIS A 12 -12.77 -1.06 -6.43
C HIS A 12 -11.69 -0.13 -5.89
N LEU A 13 -10.66 -0.71 -5.27
CA LEU A 13 -9.57 0.07 -4.71
C LEU A 13 -8.76 0.78 -5.79
N ARG A 14 -8.54 0.11 -6.94
CA ARG A 14 -7.83 0.74 -8.04
C ARG A 14 -8.58 1.97 -8.55
N ALA A 15 -9.91 1.87 -8.63
CA ALA A 15 -10.71 3.00 -9.06
C ALA A 15 -10.59 4.15 -8.08
N LEU A 16 -10.66 3.86 -6.77
CA LEU A 16 -10.50 4.90 -5.76
C LEU A 16 -9.10 5.50 -5.79
N GLY A 17 -8.09 4.67 -6.04
CA GLY A 17 -6.71 5.12 -5.99
C GLY A 17 -6.22 5.83 -7.24
N HIS A 18 -7.03 5.84 -8.31
CA HIS A 18 -6.59 6.36 -9.60
C HIS A 18 -6.08 7.79 -9.51
N HIS A 19 -6.70 8.61 -8.67
CA HIS A 19 -6.32 10.02 -8.54
C HIS A 19 -5.30 10.30 -7.45
N LEU A 20 -4.90 9.29 -6.70
CA LEU A 20 -4.00 9.53 -5.57
C LEU A 20 -2.58 9.77 -6.05
N GLN A 21 -1.86 10.57 -5.28
CA GLN A 21 -0.44 10.77 -5.49
C GLN A 21 0.33 9.94 -4.46
N PRO A 22 1.55 9.49 -4.78
CA PRO A 22 2.33 8.76 -3.79
C PRO A 22 2.63 9.63 -2.57
N VAL A 23 2.46 9.04 -1.39
CA VAL A 23 2.74 9.73 -0.13
C VAL A 23 3.94 9.13 0.59
N VAL A 24 4.46 8.01 0.09
CA VAL A 24 5.63 7.34 0.65
C VAL A 24 6.52 6.93 -0.52
N GLN A 25 7.83 6.97 -0.31
CA GLN A 25 8.77 6.55 -1.33
C GLN A 25 9.81 5.63 -0.73
N VAL A 26 10.02 4.48 -1.39
CA VAL A 26 11.07 3.54 -0.99
C VAL A 26 12.33 3.89 -1.77
N GLY A 27 13.40 4.25 -1.05
CA GLY A 27 14.65 4.63 -1.67
C GLY A 27 15.69 3.54 -1.59
N HIS A 28 16.96 3.94 -1.75
CA HIS A 28 18.06 2.97 -1.82
C HIS A 28 18.29 2.22 -0.51
N GLU A 29 17.78 2.73 0.60
CA GLU A 29 17.89 2.03 1.88
C GLU A 29 16.82 0.96 2.06
N GLY A 30 15.86 0.90 1.16
CA GLY A 30 14.81 -0.11 1.22
C GLY A 30 13.78 0.16 2.30
N ILE A 31 13.28 -0.91 2.90
CA ILE A 31 12.21 -0.84 3.88
C ILE A 31 12.83 -0.67 5.26
N THR A 32 13.02 0.57 5.67
CA THR A 32 13.61 0.89 6.99
C THR A 32 12.50 0.98 8.03
N GLU A 33 12.90 0.98 9.31
CA GLU A 33 11.92 1.15 10.38
C GLU A 33 11.22 2.50 10.30
N ALA A 34 11.95 3.53 9.92
CA ALA A 34 11.36 4.85 9.77
C ALA A 34 10.31 4.85 8.66
N LEU A 35 10.60 4.17 7.56
CA LEU A 35 9.68 4.07 6.45
C LEU A 35 8.42 3.30 6.86
N VAL A 36 8.60 2.21 7.63
CA VAL A 36 7.46 1.44 8.11
C VAL A 36 6.56 2.31 8.98
N LYS A 37 7.15 3.10 9.88
CA LYS A 37 6.37 3.98 10.74
C LYS A 37 5.61 5.02 9.93
N GLU A 38 6.28 5.63 8.96
CA GLU A 38 5.65 6.63 8.11
C GLU A 38 4.49 6.03 7.34
N THR A 39 4.70 4.84 6.77
CA THR A 39 3.67 4.17 6.00
C THR A 39 2.48 3.83 6.89
N ASP A 40 2.76 3.36 8.09
CA ASP A 40 1.71 3.02 9.06
C ASP A 40 0.84 4.23 9.37
N GLN A 41 1.45 5.40 9.57
CA GLN A 41 0.71 6.61 9.84
C GLN A 41 -0.14 7.03 8.65
N GLN A 42 0.39 6.90 7.44
CA GLN A 42 -0.35 7.26 6.25
C GLN A 42 -1.55 6.34 6.04
N LEU A 43 -1.37 5.05 6.32
CA LEU A 43 -2.46 4.10 6.21
C LEU A 43 -3.55 4.37 7.24
N GLU A 44 -3.16 4.74 8.46
CA GLU A 44 -4.16 5.05 9.48
C GLU A 44 -4.95 6.31 9.13
N THR A 45 -4.31 7.25 8.46
CA THR A 45 -4.97 8.49 8.06
C THR A 45 -5.86 8.29 6.83
N HIS A 46 -5.38 7.54 5.84
CA HIS A 46 -6.01 7.52 4.51
C HIS A 46 -6.61 6.19 4.12
N GLU A 47 -6.24 5.10 4.75
CA GLU A 47 -6.66 3.72 4.44
C GLU A 47 -6.12 3.22 3.10
N LEU A 48 -6.06 4.07 2.10
CA LEU A 48 -5.58 3.70 0.77
C LEU A 48 -4.52 4.70 0.36
N ILE A 49 -3.32 4.21 0.06
CA ILE A 49 -2.20 5.08 -0.27
C ILE A 49 -1.43 4.53 -1.46
N LYS A 50 -0.72 5.40 -2.14
CA LYS A 50 0.26 5.00 -3.15
C LYS A 50 1.66 5.15 -2.58
N VAL A 51 2.50 4.18 -2.91
CA VAL A 51 3.90 4.16 -2.51
C VAL A 51 4.73 4.07 -3.78
N LYS A 52 5.65 5.00 -3.94
CA LYS A 52 6.56 4.97 -5.07
C LYS A 52 7.80 4.17 -4.70
N ILE A 53 8.21 3.26 -5.59
CA ILE A 53 9.40 2.44 -5.35
C ILE A 53 10.48 2.93 -6.30
N GLY A 54 11.52 3.53 -5.72
CA GLY A 54 12.58 4.12 -6.50
C GLY A 54 13.39 3.07 -7.23
N GLU A 55 14.07 3.50 -8.30
CA GLU A 55 14.88 2.58 -9.09
C GLU A 55 16.06 2.04 -8.31
N SER A 56 16.53 2.78 -7.30
CA SER A 56 17.66 2.35 -6.50
C SER A 56 17.26 1.49 -5.31
N ALA A 57 15.97 1.19 -5.14
CA ALA A 57 15.53 0.33 -4.04
C ALA A 57 16.17 -1.04 -4.18
N PRO A 58 16.59 -1.66 -3.06
CA PRO A 58 17.25 -2.96 -3.13
C PRO A 58 16.35 -4.08 -3.63
N GLU A 59 15.05 -3.99 -3.35
CA GLU A 59 14.10 -5.01 -3.80
C GLU A 59 13.39 -4.53 -5.04
N ASP A 60 12.95 -5.48 -5.87
CA ASP A 60 12.15 -5.09 -7.02
C ASP A 60 10.79 -4.58 -6.53
N ARG A 61 10.01 -4.03 -7.47
CA ARG A 61 8.77 -3.37 -7.10
C ARG A 61 7.77 -4.28 -6.42
N TYR A 62 7.70 -5.54 -6.84
CA TYR A 62 6.76 -6.48 -6.22
C TYR A 62 7.24 -6.90 -4.84
N GLY A 63 8.53 -7.18 -4.70
CA GLY A 63 9.10 -7.54 -3.43
C GLY A 63 9.00 -6.42 -2.41
N ALA A 64 9.31 -5.20 -2.84
CA ALA A 64 9.23 -4.05 -1.94
C ALA A 64 7.79 -3.82 -1.49
N ALA A 65 6.83 -3.91 -2.42
CA ALA A 65 5.43 -3.71 -2.07
C ALA A 65 4.95 -4.73 -1.05
N GLU A 66 5.26 -6.01 -1.28
CA GLU A 66 4.83 -7.06 -0.36
C GLU A 66 5.53 -6.96 0.98
N HIS A 67 6.82 -6.62 0.97
CA HIS A 67 7.57 -6.46 2.20
C HIS A 67 6.96 -5.35 3.06
N LEU A 68 6.70 -4.20 2.45
CA LEU A 68 6.13 -3.07 3.18
C LEU A 68 4.71 -3.39 3.66
N ALA A 69 3.91 -4.04 2.82
CA ALA A 69 2.57 -4.45 3.21
C ALA A 69 2.61 -5.39 4.40
N GLY A 70 3.53 -6.35 4.40
CA GLY A 70 3.67 -7.28 5.52
C GLY A 70 4.07 -6.57 6.80
N ARG A 71 4.96 -5.58 6.72
CA ARG A 71 5.41 -4.85 7.89
C ARG A 71 4.33 -3.91 8.45
N THR A 72 3.35 -3.54 7.66
CA THR A 72 2.30 -2.61 8.09
C THR A 72 0.94 -3.27 8.20
N ALA A 73 0.87 -4.58 8.05
CA ALA A 73 -0.39 -5.33 8.08
C ALA A 73 -1.40 -4.76 7.08
N SER A 74 -0.90 -4.35 5.92
CA SER A 74 -1.75 -3.86 4.84
C SER A 74 -1.72 -4.87 3.69
N GLN A 75 -2.51 -4.62 2.66
CA GLN A 75 -2.61 -5.50 1.52
C GLN A 75 -2.28 -4.73 0.25
N VAL A 76 -1.60 -5.40 -0.67
CA VAL A 76 -1.26 -4.81 -1.95
C VAL A 76 -2.46 -4.94 -2.87
N ALA A 77 -3.03 -3.82 -3.28
CA ALA A 77 -4.16 -3.81 -4.19
C ALA A 77 -3.69 -3.79 -5.65
N GLN A 78 -2.53 -3.21 -5.91
CA GLN A 78 -2.02 -3.11 -7.28
C GLN A 78 -0.54 -2.74 -7.25
N VAL A 79 0.22 -3.25 -8.20
CA VAL A 79 1.56 -2.73 -8.50
C VAL A 79 1.52 -2.37 -9.98
N LEU A 80 1.68 -1.09 -10.27
CA LEU A 80 1.64 -0.59 -11.63
C LEU A 80 2.86 0.28 -11.85
N GLY A 81 3.71 -0.15 -12.77
CA GLY A 81 4.99 0.53 -12.92
C GLY A 81 5.75 0.45 -11.61
N ARG A 82 6.28 1.55 -11.16
CA ARG A 82 7.03 1.58 -9.89
C ARG A 82 6.19 2.18 -8.76
N THR A 83 4.88 1.97 -8.82
CA THR A 83 3.97 2.47 -7.80
C THR A 83 3.13 1.32 -7.27
N ALA A 84 3.05 1.21 -5.96
CA ALA A 84 2.21 0.21 -5.30
C ALA A 84 1.03 0.91 -4.64
N LEU A 85 -0.11 0.25 -4.68
CA LEU A 85 -1.32 0.73 -4.02
C LEU A 85 -1.55 -0.17 -2.82
N LEU A 86 -1.50 0.39 -1.61
CA LEU A 86 -1.66 -0.36 -0.37
C LEU A 86 -2.94 0.04 0.32
N TYR A 87 -3.61 -0.94 0.90
CA TYR A 87 -4.88 -0.73 1.59
C TYR A 87 -4.86 -1.37 2.98
N ARG A 88 -5.37 -0.62 3.96
CA ARG A 88 -5.63 -1.16 5.29
C ARG A 88 -6.79 -0.36 5.89
N ALA A 89 -7.84 -1.06 6.31
CA ALA A 89 -8.94 -0.40 6.99
C ALA A 89 -8.41 0.18 8.30
N ARG A 90 -8.75 1.43 8.58
CA ARG A 90 -8.30 2.00 9.85
C ARG A 90 -9.14 1.49 10.99
N LYS A 91 -8.60 1.62 12.19
CA LYS A 91 -9.20 0.96 13.35
C LYS A 91 -10.52 1.57 13.75
N GLU A 92 -10.65 2.89 13.60
CA GLU A 92 -11.87 3.58 13.99
C GLU A 92 -12.49 4.25 12.79
N GLU A 93 -13.76 3.97 12.59
CA GLU A 93 -14.55 4.61 11.53
C GLU A 93 -13.94 4.46 10.17
N PRO A 94 -13.75 3.23 9.69
CA PRO A 94 -13.25 3.05 8.34
C PRO A 94 -14.18 3.72 7.34
N LYS A 95 -13.60 4.41 6.37
CA LYS A 95 -14.39 5.14 5.37
C LYS A 95 -14.57 4.39 4.08
N ILE A 96 -13.60 3.56 3.72
CA ILE A 96 -13.68 2.81 2.48
C ILE A 96 -14.50 1.56 2.73
N ILE A 97 -15.58 1.41 1.97
CA ILE A 97 -16.44 0.25 2.08
C ILE A 97 -16.17 -0.65 0.89
N LEU A 98 -15.61 -1.82 1.17
CA LEU A 98 -15.28 -2.75 0.11
C LEU A 98 -16.51 -3.52 -0.32
N PRO A 99 -16.63 -3.80 -1.63
CA PRO A 99 -17.73 -4.65 -2.10
C PRO A 99 -17.56 -6.06 -1.56
N GLY A 100 -18.67 -6.73 -1.38
CA GLY A 100 -18.71 -8.09 -0.84
C GLY A 100 -18.24 -9.17 -1.76
#